data_7299e359a4ae6a6191750056529474ff
#
_entry.id   7299e359a4ae6a6191750056529474ff
#
_cell.length_a   1.000
_cell.length_b   1.000
_cell.length_c   1.000
_cell.angle_alpha   90.00
_cell.angle_beta   90.00
_cell.angle_gamma   90.00
#
_symmetry.space_group_name_H-M   'P 1'
#
loop_
_entity.id
_entity.type
_entity.pdbx_description
1 polymer ?
#
loop_
_entity_poly.entity_id
_entity_poly.type
_entity_poly.pdbx_seq_one_letter_code
_entity_poly.pdbx_strand_id
1 'polypeptide(L)'
;MSSNNDFIIPFEGLKNGKHSFEFNITAAFFEELTYSIIQGGDIKVDFQLNKKDTMMIGDIEMSGTIQKPCDRCTDLMDIHVDISHQIIFKFGEDESEDENLIVLPISAFSIDLSSTLYELLTVALPSRTVHKEDECNEEMLDLIDKYVDSSEQEEDSDEDDIDPRWDVLKNLN
;
A
#
# COMPACT_ATOMS: atom_id res chain seq x y z
N MET A 1 17.06 -11.63 9.10
CA MET A 1 16.68 -12.21 7.79
C MET A 1 15.30 -12.79 7.97
N SER A 2 14.26 -11.93 7.86
CA SER A 2 12.88 -12.39 7.75
C SER A 2 12.66 -12.69 6.28
N SER A 3 12.52 -13.96 5.93
CA SER A 3 12.20 -14.33 4.56
C SER A 3 10.68 -14.26 4.37
N ASN A 4 10.22 -14.08 3.13
CA ASN A 4 8.81 -14.06 2.72
C ASN A 4 8.02 -15.30 3.22
N ASN A 5 8.70 -16.31 3.71
CA ASN A 5 8.10 -17.51 4.32
C ASN A 5 7.48 -17.26 5.71
N ASP A 6 7.76 -16.14 6.37
CA ASP A 6 7.27 -15.87 7.73
C ASP A 6 5.77 -15.54 7.76
N PHE A 7 5.18 -15.14 6.60
CA PHE A 7 3.76 -14.77 6.47
C PHE A 7 2.88 -15.89 5.91
N ILE A 8 3.42 -17.11 5.80
CA ILE A 8 2.70 -18.28 5.31
C ILE A 8 2.09 -19.03 6.50
N ILE A 9 0.78 -19.20 6.48
CA ILE A 9 0.01 -19.88 7.51
C ILE A 9 -0.46 -21.24 6.99
N PRO A 10 0.09 -22.36 7.49
CA PRO A 10 -0.42 -23.69 7.17
C PRO A 10 -1.73 -23.95 7.93
N PHE A 11 -2.84 -23.93 7.22
CA PHE A 11 -4.16 -24.13 7.84
C PHE A 11 -4.66 -25.58 7.79
N GLU A 12 -4.07 -26.47 6.99
CA GLU A 12 -4.54 -27.85 6.84
C GLU A 12 -4.53 -28.61 8.17
N GLY A 13 -3.48 -28.45 8.97
CA GLY A 13 -3.34 -29.08 10.29
C GLY A 13 -4.14 -28.44 11.42
N LEU A 14 -4.79 -27.28 11.19
CA LEU A 14 -5.54 -26.56 12.21
C LEU A 14 -6.92 -27.17 12.39
N LYS A 15 -7.39 -27.27 13.64
CA LYS A 15 -8.77 -27.63 13.98
C LYS A 15 -9.71 -26.46 13.68
N ASN A 16 -11.01 -26.74 13.53
CA ASN A 16 -12.02 -25.69 13.49
C ASN A 16 -11.99 -24.86 14.75
N GLY A 17 -12.09 -23.52 14.60
CA GLY A 17 -12.04 -22.56 15.67
C GLY A 17 -11.06 -21.41 15.42
N LYS A 18 -10.78 -20.65 16.45
CA LYS A 18 -9.92 -19.46 16.40
C LYS A 18 -8.46 -19.81 16.64
N HIS A 19 -7.59 -19.27 15.81
CA HIS A 19 -6.14 -19.38 15.90
C HIS A 19 -5.54 -17.99 15.75
N SER A 20 -4.57 -17.64 16.59
CA SER A 20 -3.91 -16.32 16.57
C SER A 20 -2.46 -16.50 16.11
N PHE A 21 -2.02 -15.58 15.27
CA PHE A 21 -0.66 -15.51 14.75
C PHE A 21 -0.16 -14.07 14.91
N GLU A 22 1.09 -13.91 15.26
CA GLU A 22 1.74 -12.61 15.38
C GLU A 22 2.92 -12.57 14.43
N PHE A 23 3.05 -11.46 13.68
CA PHE A 23 4.14 -11.23 12.75
C PHE A 23 4.71 -9.82 12.96
N ASN A 24 5.95 -9.64 12.57
CA ASN A 24 6.57 -8.33 12.51
C ASN A 24 7.05 -8.06 11.08
N ILE A 25 6.55 -6.98 10.48
CA ILE A 25 7.01 -6.48 9.20
C ILE A 25 8.15 -5.50 9.47
N THR A 26 9.31 -5.78 8.88
CA THR A 26 10.51 -4.96 8.99
C THR A 26 10.97 -4.47 7.62
N ALA A 27 12.01 -3.64 7.55
CA ALA A 27 12.56 -3.15 6.29
C ALA A 27 12.88 -4.27 5.28
N ALA A 28 13.33 -5.44 5.76
CA ALA A 28 13.62 -6.59 4.90
C ALA A 28 12.42 -7.08 4.07
N PHE A 29 11.20 -6.95 4.59
CA PHE A 29 9.98 -7.30 3.84
C PHE A 29 9.80 -6.41 2.61
N PHE A 30 10.04 -5.11 2.75
CA PHE A 30 9.89 -4.14 1.65
C PHE A 30 11.03 -4.24 0.63
N GLU A 31 12.24 -4.59 1.07
CA GLU A 31 13.41 -4.81 0.19
C GLU A 31 13.20 -5.97 -0.79
N GLU A 32 12.44 -7.01 -0.41
CA GLU A 32 12.10 -8.13 -1.29
C GLU A 32 11.08 -7.75 -2.37
N LEU A 33 10.32 -6.65 -2.16
CA LEU A 33 9.29 -6.17 -3.08
C LEU A 33 9.85 -5.08 -4.00
N THR A 34 10.30 -5.44 -5.20
CA THR A 34 10.94 -4.52 -6.16
C THR A 34 10.06 -3.34 -6.59
N TYR A 35 8.75 -3.44 -6.39
CA TYR A 35 7.74 -2.42 -6.71
C TYR A 35 7.28 -1.62 -5.48
N SER A 36 7.90 -1.84 -4.32
CA SER A 36 7.48 -1.17 -3.08
C SER A 36 7.73 0.33 -3.13
N ILE A 37 6.68 1.10 -2.79
CA ILE A 37 6.76 2.55 -2.54
C ILE A 37 7.14 2.87 -1.08
N ILE A 38 7.10 1.85 -0.21
CA ILE A 38 7.51 1.91 1.18
C ILE A 38 8.95 1.42 1.24
N GLN A 39 9.85 2.19 1.85
CA GLN A 39 11.28 1.86 1.91
C GLN A 39 11.68 1.12 3.18
N GLY A 40 10.83 1.17 4.21
CA GLY A 40 11.09 0.48 5.47
C GLY A 40 9.94 0.66 6.45
N GLY A 41 10.11 0.11 7.63
CA GLY A 41 9.13 0.23 8.70
C GLY A 41 9.34 -0.81 9.79
N ASP A 42 8.54 -0.65 10.85
CA ASP A 42 8.39 -1.62 11.94
C ASP A 42 6.92 -1.68 12.29
N ILE A 43 6.25 -2.75 11.83
CA ILE A 43 4.82 -2.93 11.97
C ILE A 43 4.54 -4.27 12.65
N LYS A 44 3.82 -4.22 13.75
CA LYS A 44 3.26 -5.39 14.41
C LYS A 44 1.97 -5.79 13.70
N VAL A 45 1.84 -7.06 13.37
CA VAL A 45 0.66 -7.66 12.74
C VAL A 45 0.10 -8.73 13.66
N ASP A 46 -1.13 -8.55 14.09
CA ASP A 46 -1.91 -9.55 14.81
C ASP A 46 -2.97 -10.12 13.85
N PHE A 47 -2.87 -11.40 13.53
CA PHE A 47 -3.79 -12.09 12.64
C PHE A 47 -4.58 -13.16 13.39
N GLN A 48 -5.89 -13.06 13.36
CA GLN A 48 -6.79 -14.05 13.96
C GLN A 48 -7.54 -14.81 12.86
N LEU A 49 -7.24 -16.10 12.70
CA LEU A 49 -7.90 -16.98 11.77
C LEU A 49 -9.00 -17.78 12.46
N ASN A 50 -10.24 -17.61 12.02
CA ASN A 50 -11.38 -18.42 12.46
C ASN A 50 -11.72 -19.46 11.37
N LYS A 51 -11.22 -20.67 11.56
CA LYS A 51 -11.43 -21.79 10.61
C LYS A 51 -12.79 -22.43 10.85
N LYS A 52 -13.57 -22.57 9.77
CA LYS A 52 -14.83 -23.33 9.68
C LYS A 52 -14.72 -24.38 8.57
N ASP A 53 -15.67 -25.30 8.48
CA ASP A 53 -15.63 -26.40 7.50
C ASP A 53 -15.65 -25.93 6.04
N THR A 54 -16.34 -24.82 5.73
CA THR A 54 -16.56 -24.35 4.37
C THR A 54 -15.84 -23.04 4.02
N MET A 55 -15.36 -22.32 5.03
CA MET A 55 -14.69 -21.02 4.86
C MET A 55 -13.77 -20.75 6.04
N MET A 56 -12.86 -19.80 5.86
CA MET A 56 -12.07 -19.24 6.93
C MET A 56 -12.25 -17.72 6.95
N ILE A 57 -12.27 -17.14 8.14
CA ILE A 57 -12.38 -15.68 8.33
C ILE A 57 -11.10 -15.25 9.03
N GLY A 58 -10.38 -14.32 8.43
CA GLY A 58 -9.17 -13.73 8.97
C GLY A 58 -9.43 -12.29 9.39
N ASP A 59 -9.18 -11.96 10.64
CA ASP A 59 -9.16 -10.60 11.15
C ASP A 59 -7.69 -10.17 11.28
N ILE A 60 -7.32 -9.08 10.61
CA ILE A 60 -5.96 -8.51 10.57
C ILE A 60 -5.97 -7.20 11.33
N GLU A 61 -5.08 -7.07 12.31
CA GLU A 61 -4.78 -5.80 12.98
C GLU A 61 -3.30 -5.48 12.77
N MET A 62 -3.00 -4.29 12.25
CA MET A 62 -1.62 -3.85 12.02
C MET A 62 -1.41 -2.49 12.64
N SER A 63 -0.35 -2.35 13.41
CA SER A 63 0.02 -1.08 14.04
C SER A 63 1.53 -0.88 14.02
N GLY A 64 1.98 0.35 13.72
CA GLY A 64 3.40 0.65 13.69
C GLY A 64 3.74 1.88 12.88
N THR A 65 4.95 1.91 12.37
CA THR A 65 5.48 3.03 11.59
C THR A 65 6.10 2.52 10.30
N ILE A 66 5.81 3.17 9.20
CA ILE A 66 6.41 2.93 7.89
C ILE A 66 7.24 4.13 7.46
N GLN A 67 8.22 3.89 6.60
CA GLN A 67 9.09 4.91 6.02
C GLN A 67 8.83 5.05 4.52
N LYS A 68 8.47 6.26 4.11
CA LYS A 68 8.23 6.63 2.71
C LYS A 68 8.89 7.97 2.42
N PRO A 69 9.39 8.19 1.18
CA PRO A 69 9.84 9.52 0.74
C PRO A 69 8.69 10.55 0.81
N CYS A 70 9.01 11.74 1.28
CA CYS A 70 8.12 12.89 1.25
C CYS A 70 7.81 13.27 -0.21
N ASP A 71 6.53 13.51 -0.52
CA ASP A 71 6.09 13.85 -1.88
C ASP A 71 6.51 15.28 -2.32
N ARG A 72 7.19 16.03 -1.43
CA ARG A 72 7.70 17.40 -1.72
C ARG A 72 9.23 17.42 -1.81
N CYS A 73 9.93 16.99 -0.76
CA CYS A 73 11.37 17.10 -0.69
C CYS A 73 12.14 15.79 -0.89
N THR A 74 11.43 14.66 -1.08
CA THR A 74 11.98 13.32 -1.28
C THR A 74 12.76 12.71 -0.11
N ASP A 75 13.00 13.45 0.97
CA ASP A 75 13.59 12.89 2.18
C ASP A 75 12.63 11.92 2.86
N LEU A 76 13.19 10.89 3.53
CA LEU A 76 12.39 9.88 4.22
C LEU A 76 11.63 10.50 5.39
N MET A 77 10.39 10.06 5.53
CA MET A 77 9.53 10.42 6.66
C MET A 77 8.88 9.19 7.25
N ASP A 78 8.63 9.27 8.55
CA ASP A 78 7.92 8.25 9.29
C ASP A 78 6.41 8.54 9.29
N ILE A 79 5.62 7.52 8.94
CA ILE A 79 4.16 7.58 8.90
C ILE A 79 3.62 6.51 9.84
N HIS A 80 2.86 6.93 10.84
CA HIS A 80 2.16 5.98 11.72
C HIS A 80 0.95 5.40 11.00
N VAL A 81 0.79 4.08 11.11
CA VAL A 81 -0.33 3.32 10.55
C VAL A 81 -1.01 2.51 11.64
N ASP A 82 -2.34 2.47 11.57
CA ASP A 82 -3.22 1.64 12.42
C ASP A 82 -4.35 1.14 11.53
N ILE A 83 -4.35 -0.16 11.25
CA ILE A 83 -5.19 -0.79 10.24
C ILE A 83 -5.91 -1.96 10.89
N SER A 84 -7.22 -2.02 10.68
CA SER A 84 -8.05 -3.18 11.01
C SER A 84 -8.81 -3.61 9.76
N HIS A 85 -8.64 -4.88 9.37
CA HIS A 85 -9.25 -5.41 8.15
C HIS A 85 -9.70 -6.86 8.33
N GLN A 86 -10.81 -7.23 7.67
CA GLN A 86 -11.33 -8.60 7.69
C GLN A 86 -11.33 -9.19 6.29
N ILE A 87 -10.80 -10.40 6.17
CA ILE A 87 -10.75 -11.16 4.92
C ILE A 87 -11.46 -12.48 5.08
N ILE A 88 -12.16 -12.90 4.04
CA ILE A 88 -12.84 -14.19 3.96
C ILE A 88 -12.12 -15.06 2.95
N PHE A 89 -11.74 -16.27 3.37
CA PHE A 89 -11.17 -17.27 2.48
C PHE A 89 -12.21 -18.35 2.19
N LYS A 90 -12.48 -18.60 0.91
CA LYS A 90 -13.34 -19.70 0.44
C LYS A 90 -12.56 -20.60 -0.49
N PHE A 91 -12.97 -21.86 -0.57
CA PHE A 91 -12.42 -22.81 -1.52
C PHE A 91 -13.24 -22.80 -2.80
N GLY A 92 -12.57 -22.71 -3.95
CA GLY A 92 -13.23 -22.66 -5.25
C GLY A 92 -12.24 -22.64 -6.41
N GLU A 93 -12.78 -22.54 -7.62
CA GLU A 93 -11.99 -22.43 -8.87
C GLU A 93 -12.13 -21.04 -9.51
N ASP A 94 -13.22 -20.33 -9.20
CA ASP A 94 -13.51 -19.01 -9.79
C ASP A 94 -12.98 -17.89 -8.87
N GLU A 95 -12.31 -16.91 -9.44
CA GLU A 95 -11.92 -15.68 -8.74
C GLU A 95 -13.17 -14.87 -8.35
N SER A 96 -13.06 -14.15 -7.23
CA SER A 96 -14.13 -13.26 -6.75
C SER A 96 -13.85 -11.82 -7.15
N GLU A 97 -14.90 -11.07 -7.49
CA GLU A 97 -14.84 -9.62 -7.66
C GLU A 97 -14.88 -8.87 -6.31
N ASP A 98 -15.13 -9.57 -5.20
CA ASP A 98 -15.17 -9.00 -3.85
C ASP A 98 -13.75 -8.90 -3.29
N GLU A 99 -13.28 -7.70 -3.03
CA GLU A 99 -11.93 -7.39 -2.50
C GLU A 99 -11.66 -8.04 -1.14
N ASN A 100 -12.70 -8.32 -0.36
CA ASN A 100 -12.58 -8.97 0.95
C ASN A 100 -12.66 -10.50 0.87
N LEU A 101 -12.83 -11.07 -0.33
CA LEU A 101 -12.98 -12.50 -0.53
C LEU A 101 -11.85 -13.07 -1.38
N ILE A 102 -10.99 -13.85 -0.74
CA ILE A 102 -9.92 -14.58 -1.42
C ILE A 102 -10.38 -16.02 -1.68
N VAL A 103 -10.37 -16.42 -2.95
CA VAL A 103 -10.68 -17.79 -3.35
C VAL A 103 -9.39 -18.61 -3.38
N LEU A 104 -9.35 -19.63 -2.54
CA LEU A 104 -8.24 -20.57 -2.46
C LEU A 104 -8.55 -21.81 -3.31
N PRO A 105 -7.60 -22.35 -4.08
CA PRO A 105 -7.78 -23.62 -4.75
C PRO A 105 -8.07 -24.72 -3.73
N ILE A 106 -8.86 -25.71 -4.12
CA ILE A 106 -9.25 -26.84 -3.23
C ILE A 106 -8.02 -27.62 -2.72
N SER A 107 -6.93 -27.58 -3.47
CA SER A 107 -5.66 -28.20 -3.11
C SER A 107 -4.77 -27.36 -2.19
N ALA A 108 -5.19 -26.14 -1.83
CA ALA A 108 -4.41 -25.26 -0.96
C ALA A 108 -4.34 -25.83 0.46
N PHE A 109 -3.18 -25.75 1.06
CA PHE A 109 -2.89 -26.18 2.43
C PHE A 109 -2.36 -25.04 3.31
N SER A 110 -2.04 -23.90 2.71
CA SER A 110 -1.53 -22.71 3.38
C SER A 110 -2.07 -21.42 2.75
N ILE A 111 -2.06 -20.36 3.52
CA ILE A 111 -2.38 -18.99 3.10
C ILE A 111 -1.09 -18.20 3.14
N ASP A 112 -0.77 -17.47 2.08
CA ASP A 112 0.28 -16.47 2.04
C ASP A 112 -0.36 -15.10 2.19
N LEU A 113 -0.02 -14.38 3.25
CA LEU A 113 -0.53 -13.04 3.56
C LEU A 113 0.36 -11.92 3.01
N SER A 114 1.52 -12.20 2.43
CA SER A 114 2.53 -11.20 2.08
C SER A 114 1.97 -10.11 1.16
N SER A 115 1.31 -10.48 0.07
CA SER A 115 0.69 -9.51 -0.87
C SER A 115 -0.40 -8.70 -0.21
N THR A 116 -1.29 -9.36 0.53
CA THR A 116 -2.40 -8.72 1.23
C THR A 116 -1.93 -7.71 2.27
N LEU A 117 -0.91 -8.06 3.07
CA LEU A 117 -0.35 -7.14 4.06
C LEU A 117 0.26 -5.91 3.41
N TYR A 118 0.98 -6.09 2.29
CA TYR A 118 1.53 -4.96 1.53
C TYR A 118 0.43 -4.07 0.91
N GLU A 119 -0.60 -4.66 0.34
CA GLU A 119 -1.75 -3.94 -0.22
C GLU A 119 -2.46 -3.10 0.85
N LEU A 120 -2.75 -3.67 2.02
CA LEU A 120 -3.37 -2.97 3.14
C LEU A 120 -2.54 -1.79 3.61
N LEU A 121 -1.21 -1.96 3.73
CA LEU A 121 -0.30 -0.87 4.07
C LEU A 121 -0.31 0.24 3.02
N THR A 122 -0.32 -0.13 1.74
CA THR A 122 -0.31 0.83 0.63
C THR A 122 -1.61 1.64 0.56
N VAL A 123 -2.76 0.97 0.74
CA VAL A 123 -4.09 1.62 0.73
C VAL A 123 -4.29 2.53 1.95
N ALA A 124 -3.70 2.19 3.09
CA ALA A 124 -3.77 3.02 4.30
C ALA A 124 -2.97 4.33 4.20
N LEU A 125 -2.04 4.43 3.23
CA LEU A 125 -1.30 5.66 3.01
C LEU A 125 -2.21 6.78 2.49
N PRO A 126 -2.08 8.00 3.00
CA PRO A 126 -2.74 9.15 2.41
C PRO A 126 -2.22 9.38 0.98
N SER A 127 -3.08 9.87 0.09
CA SER A 127 -2.75 10.14 -1.32
C SER A 127 -1.58 11.14 -1.49
N ARG A 128 -1.35 11.97 -0.49
CA ARG A 128 -0.21 12.90 -0.42
C ARG A 128 0.41 12.85 0.97
N THR A 129 1.70 12.55 1.01
CA THR A 129 2.50 12.48 2.23
C THR A 129 3.61 13.51 2.19
N VAL A 130 3.52 14.55 3.02
CA VAL A 130 4.52 15.62 3.11
C VAL A 130 4.90 15.84 4.56
N HIS A 131 6.14 16.24 4.80
CA HIS A 131 6.57 16.72 6.10
C HIS A 131 5.69 17.90 6.56
N LYS A 132 5.64 18.11 7.86
CA LYS A 132 5.02 19.32 8.42
C LYS A 132 5.75 20.56 7.91
N GLU A 133 5.12 21.72 8.10
CA GLU A 133 5.76 23.00 7.79
C GLU A 133 7.12 23.07 8.52
N ASP A 134 8.15 23.54 7.79
CA ASP A 134 9.54 23.70 8.24
C ASP A 134 10.36 22.41 8.48
N GLU A 135 9.80 21.22 8.24
CA GLU A 135 10.54 19.96 8.36
C GLU A 135 11.05 19.41 7.01
N CYS A 136 10.71 20.05 5.89
CA CYS A 136 11.23 19.68 4.59
C CYS A 136 12.65 20.18 4.37
N ASN A 137 13.40 19.48 3.54
CA ASN A 137 14.74 19.86 3.11
C ASN A 137 14.71 21.21 2.37
N GLU A 138 15.38 22.23 2.93
CA GLU A 138 15.39 23.61 2.41
C GLU A 138 15.99 23.67 1.00
N GLU A 139 17.08 22.91 0.72
CA GLU A 139 17.72 22.92 -0.60
C GLU A 139 16.76 22.43 -1.70
N MET A 140 15.91 21.43 -1.38
CA MET A 140 14.91 20.93 -2.30
C MET A 140 13.75 21.89 -2.48
N LEU A 141 13.35 22.62 -1.42
CA LEU A 141 12.32 23.67 -1.51
C LEU A 141 12.79 24.82 -2.41
N ASP A 142 14.03 25.30 -2.23
CA ASP A 142 14.63 26.35 -3.05
C ASP A 142 14.69 25.95 -4.54
N LEU A 143 14.97 24.68 -4.83
CA LEU A 143 14.94 24.17 -6.20
C LEU A 143 13.53 24.15 -6.78
N ILE A 144 12.53 23.71 -6.01
CA ILE A 144 11.13 23.70 -6.45
C ILE A 144 10.67 25.11 -6.77
N ASP A 145 10.90 26.07 -5.87
CA ASP A 145 10.51 27.48 -6.06
C ASP A 145 11.17 28.08 -7.30
N LYS A 146 12.44 27.79 -7.53
CA LYS A 146 13.16 28.26 -8.73
C LYS A 146 12.55 27.71 -10.03
N TYR A 147 12.06 26.49 -10.03
CA TYR A 147 11.43 25.90 -11.23
C TYR A 147 9.98 26.33 -11.40
N VAL A 148 9.22 26.58 -10.33
CA VAL A 148 7.86 27.10 -10.37
C VAL A 148 7.87 28.54 -10.87
N ASP A 149 8.72 29.43 -10.29
CA ASP A 149 8.84 30.83 -10.71
C ASP A 149 9.27 30.97 -12.18
N SER A 150 10.09 30.05 -12.71
CA SER A 150 10.48 30.08 -14.11
C SER A 150 9.34 29.73 -15.08
N SER A 151 8.32 29.00 -14.63
CA SER A 151 7.15 28.68 -15.45
C SER A 151 6.12 29.82 -15.51
N GLU A 152 6.06 30.69 -14.51
CA GLU A 152 5.17 31.85 -14.53
C GLU A 152 5.69 33.00 -15.42
N GLN A 153 6.98 33.01 -15.78
CA GLN A 153 7.57 34.06 -16.63
C GLN A 153 7.37 33.82 -18.14
N GLU A 154 6.92 32.63 -18.55
CA GLU A 154 6.63 32.32 -19.96
C GLU A 154 5.16 32.55 -20.37
N GLU A 155 4.27 32.89 -19.43
CA GLU A 155 2.83 33.08 -19.71
C GLU A 155 2.42 34.49 -20.19
N ASP A 156 3.34 35.42 -20.50
CA ASP A 156 2.99 36.73 -20.98
C ASP A 156 3.18 36.92 -22.52
N SER A 157 2.95 35.86 -23.28
CA SER A 157 2.86 35.95 -24.74
C SER A 157 1.73 35.06 -25.30
N ASP A 158 0.67 35.74 -25.72
CA ASP A 158 -0.40 35.30 -26.61
C ASP A 158 -1.57 34.51 -25.99
N GLU A 159 -2.58 35.27 -25.57
CA GLU A 159 -3.92 34.82 -25.16
C GLU A 159 -4.72 34.07 -26.26
N ASP A 160 -4.18 33.81 -27.45
CA ASP A 160 -4.95 33.23 -28.56
C ASP A 160 -4.35 32.02 -29.29
N ASP A 161 -3.17 31.51 -28.89
CA ASP A 161 -2.57 30.40 -29.63
C ASP A 161 -2.81 29.03 -28.93
N ILE A 162 -4.08 28.60 -28.93
CA ILE A 162 -4.44 27.25 -28.52
C ILE A 162 -3.82 26.30 -29.54
N ASP A 163 -2.98 25.37 -29.08
CA ASP A 163 -2.35 24.31 -29.90
C ASP A 163 -3.40 23.71 -30.86
N PRO A 164 -3.16 23.77 -32.19
CA PRO A 164 -4.11 23.28 -33.19
C PRO A 164 -4.57 21.83 -32.99
N ARG A 165 -3.80 21.03 -32.24
CA ARG A 165 -4.17 19.66 -31.89
C ARG A 165 -5.42 19.56 -31.04
N TRP A 166 -5.78 20.62 -30.31
CA TRP A 166 -6.96 20.67 -29.43
C TRP A 166 -8.22 21.23 -30.12
N ASP A 167 -8.10 21.72 -31.38
CA ASP A 167 -9.24 22.29 -32.11
C ASP A 167 -10.37 21.28 -32.34
N VAL A 168 -10.04 19.99 -32.45
CA VAL A 168 -11.03 18.91 -32.58
C VAL A 168 -11.92 18.79 -31.37
N LEU A 169 -11.43 19.16 -30.17
CA LEU A 169 -12.21 19.08 -28.92
C LEU A 169 -13.22 20.22 -28.75
N LYS A 170 -13.06 21.36 -29.45
CA LYS A 170 -14.01 22.49 -29.41
C LYS A 170 -15.38 22.11 -29.95
N ASN A 171 -15.48 21.06 -30.75
CA ASN A 171 -16.73 20.61 -31.39
C ASN A 171 -17.41 19.44 -30.66
N LEU A 172 -16.94 19.04 -29.48
CA LEU A 172 -17.55 18.03 -28.63
C LEU A 172 -18.53 18.70 -27.65
N ASN A 173 -19.71 19.07 -28.17
CA ASN A 173 -20.89 19.49 -27.38
C ASN A 173 -22.03 18.53 -27.66
#